data_b2d554fe43ecba49cf18e5f6acf30dce
#
_entry.id   b2d554fe43ecba49cf18e5f6acf30dce
#
_cell.length_a   1.000
_cell.length_b   1.000
_cell.length_c   1.000
_cell.angle_alpha   90.00
_cell.angle_beta   90.00
_cell.angle_gamma   90.00
#
_symmetry.space_group_name_H-M   'P 1'
#
loop_
_entity.id
_entity.type
_entity.pdbx_description
1 polymer ?
#
loop_
_entity_poly.entity_id
_entity_poly.type
_entity_poly.pdbx_seq_one_letter_code
_entity_poly.pdbx_strand_id
1 'polypeptide(L)'
;MLRLKPALLALLFALGGAAAAADVRVAIVSRTVFYVPLWLAQDKGYLNEEGLRATIEIFDNAEKINADLRSGRSQIAISTPESVVIDAYRGGSLRIIAANAERLPHFIIAKPQIKTLQQLRGARFGVLSLNEGTTYLVHRLAGAIGLKPGDYEVIAVGGAPTRWKLLQEGKIDAGLQPFPLSYEAEAAGFTNFGPISRYVSDYLFTSVNVDSKWAQENRPVVQAFLRALKRGQSEMAARPGEAALIAARELKTAPALAERALADTARLKILSPDLSVSDAALGSTFETVLGVGLLPPGSVYARGRMVDSSYLVP
;
A
#
# COMPACT_ATOMS: atom_id res chain seq x y z
N MET A 1 -71.79 13.58 36.13
CA MET A 1 -70.46 13.36 36.74
C MET A 1 -69.64 12.49 35.79
N LEU A 2 -68.84 13.12 34.90
CA LEU A 2 -67.99 12.45 33.94
C LEU A 2 -66.57 12.40 34.50
N ARG A 3 -66.04 11.16 34.72
CA ARG A 3 -64.64 10.97 35.19
C ARG A 3 -63.73 10.86 33.99
N LEU A 4 -62.91 11.89 33.73
CA LEU A 4 -61.77 11.81 32.83
C LEU A 4 -60.66 10.95 33.45
N LYS A 5 -60.19 9.96 32.69
CA LYS A 5 -58.95 9.20 32.99
C LYS A 5 -57.78 9.93 32.34
N PRO A 6 -56.65 10.17 33.04
CA PRO A 6 -55.44 10.70 32.37
C PRO A 6 -54.75 9.58 31.62
N ALA A 7 -54.54 9.80 30.30
CA ALA A 7 -53.68 8.98 29.49
C ALA A 7 -52.21 9.34 29.79
N LEU A 8 -51.48 8.37 30.34
CA LEU A 8 -50.04 8.47 30.60
C LEU A 8 -49.31 8.23 29.30
N LEU A 9 -48.80 9.29 28.68
CA LEU A 9 -47.99 9.24 27.48
C LEU A 9 -46.55 8.89 27.88
N ALA A 10 -46.16 7.60 27.74
CA ALA A 10 -44.81 7.14 28.00
C ALA A 10 -43.91 7.57 26.82
N LEU A 11 -43.10 8.60 27.05
CA LEU A 11 -42.06 9.05 26.13
C LEU A 11 -40.87 8.09 26.22
N LEU A 12 -40.82 7.12 25.34
CA LEU A 12 -39.65 6.25 25.15
C LEU A 12 -38.50 7.09 24.56
N PHE A 13 -37.65 7.65 25.40
CA PHE A 13 -36.34 8.08 25.00
C PHE A 13 -35.53 6.88 24.57
N ALA A 14 -35.42 6.65 23.25
CA ALA A 14 -34.40 5.77 22.69
C ALA A 14 -33.04 6.39 23.00
N LEU A 15 -32.40 6.00 24.07
CA LEU A 15 -30.99 6.19 24.33
C LEU A 15 -30.23 5.44 23.23
N GLY A 16 -30.02 6.07 22.09
CA GLY A 16 -29.02 5.66 21.13
C GLY A 16 -27.66 5.78 21.81
N GLY A 17 -27.23 4.74 22.49
CA GLY A 17 -25.88 4.66 22.99
C GLY A 17 -24.93 4.87 21.84
N ALA A 18 -24.15 5.95 21.85
CA ALA A 18 -23.04 6.13 20.93
C ALA A 18 -22.14 4.89 21.09
N ALA A 19 -22.13 4.02 20.10
CA ALA A 19 -21.20 2.88 20.09
C ALA A 19 -19.80 3.43 20.32
N ALA A 20 -19.10 2.89 21.31
CA ALA A 20 -17.73 3.31 21.58
C ALA A 20 -16.89 3.12 20.32
N ALA A 21 -16.10 4.15 19.96
CA ALA A 21 -15.24 4.07 18.78
C ALA A 21 -14.28 2.87 18.90
N ALA A 22 -14.19 2.08 17.83
CA ALA A 22 -13.29 0.94 17.78
C ALA A 22 -11.85 1.39 17.60
N ASP A 23 -10.95 0.87 18.42
CA ASP A 23 -9.52 1.10 18.27
C ASP A 23 -8.98 0.22 17.14
N VAL A 24 -8.34 0.83 16.13
CA VAL A 24 -7.77 0.13 14.98
C VAL A 24 -6.34 0.57 14.76
N ARG A 25 -5.42 -0.38 14.80
CA ARG A 25 -4.04 -0.16 14.43
C ARG A 25 -3.83 -0.54 12.97
N VAL A 26 -3.40 0.45 12.19
CA VAL A 26 -3.20 0.34 10.74
C VAL A 26 -1.71 0.33 10.44
N ALA A 27 -1.21 -0.79 9.92
CA ALA A 27 0.20 -0.94 9.55
C ALA A 27 0.45 -0.51 8.10
N ILE A 28 1.51 0.27 7.88
CA ILE A 28 1.99 0.64 6.53
C ILE A 28 3.52 0.43 6.43
N VAL A 29 4.05 0.30 5.22
CA VAL A 29 5.49 -0.04 5.04
C VAL A 29 6.42 1.16 4.97
N SER A 30 5.94 2.35 4.64
CA SER A 30 6.76 3.56 4.54
C SER A 30 5.92 4.82 4.33
N ARG A 31 6.58 6.01 4.32
CA ARG A 31 5.94 7.27 3.93
C ARG A 31 6.09 7.48 2.43
N THR A 32 5.04 7.17 1.67
CA THR A 32 5.02 7.29 0.21
C THR A 32 3.65 7.78 -0.28
N VAL A 33 3.61 8.30 -1.50
CA VAL A 33 2.45 9.02 -2.06
C VAL A 33 1.15 8.19 -2.09
N PHE A 34 1.24 6.88 -2.23
CA PHE A 34 0.05 6.01 -2.29
C PHE A 34 -0.64 5.78 -0.93
N TYR A 35 -0.09 6.30 0.18
CA TYR A 35 -0.76 6.35 1.49
C TYR A 35 -1.46 7.68 1.77
N VAL A 36 -1.40 8.66 0.88
CA VAL A 36 -2.04 9.96 1.06
C VAL A 36 -3.55 9.83 1.32
N PRO A 37 -4.32 8.94 0.67
CA PRO A 37 -5.73 8.73 1.01
C PRO A 37 -5.96 8.34 2.47
N LEU A 38 -5.11 7.51 3.06
CA LEU A 38 -5.21 7.12 4.47
C LEU A 38 -4.95 8.29 5.40
N TRP A 39 -3.90 9.08 5.13
CA TRP A 39 -3.60 10.27 5.92
C TRP A 39 -4.67 11.35 5.78
N LEU A 40 -5.27 11.51 4.59
CA LEU A 40 -6.43 12.37 4.39
C LEU A 40 -7.64 11.89 5.20
N ALA A 41 -7.93 10.58 5.18
CA ALA A 41 -9.02 10.02 5.97
C ALA A 41 -8.83 10.25 7.48
N GLN A 42 -7.59 10.21 7.96
CA GLN A 42 -7.26 10.52 9.35
C GLN A 42 -7.37 12.03 9.64
N ASP A 43 -6.74 12.87 8.84
CA ASP A 43 -6.63 14.33 9.06
C ASP A 43 -8.00 15.02 8.95
N LYS A 44 -8.84 14.56 8.00
CA LYS A 44 -10.21 15.06 7.81
C LYS A 44 -11.23 14.46 8.77
N GLY A 45 -10.82 13.55 9.65
CA GLY A 45 -11.69 12.93 10.64
C GLY A 45 -12.62 11.84 10.10
N TYR A 46 -12.46 11.41 8.84
CA TYR A 46 -13.34 10.38 8.23
C TYR A 46 -13.30 9.05 8.97
N LEU A 47 -12.14 8.66 9.51
CA LEU A 47 -12.02 7.48 10.37
C LEU A 47 -12.86 7.63 11.64
N ASN A 48 -12.81 8.80 12.29
CA ASN A 48 -13.59 9.09 13.50
C ASN A 48 -15.09 9.13 13.22
N GLU A 49 -15.51 9.70 12.10
CA GLU A 49 -16.92 9.74 11.66
C GLU A 49 -17.48 8.34 11.39
N GLU A 50 -16.63 7.41 10.97
CA GLU A 50 -16.96 5.99 10.82
C GLU A 50 -16.84 5.19 12.13
N GLY A 51 -16.63 5.87 13.27
CA GLY A 51 -16.52 5.24 14.58
C GLY A 51 -15.20 4.53 14.86
N LEU A 52 -14.10 4.95 14.17
CA LEU A 52 -12.79 4.34 14.32
C LEU A 52 -11.79 5.31 14.95
N ARG A 53 -11.07 4.86 15.99
CA ARG A 53 -9.84 5.51 16.48
C ARG A 53 -8.65 4.81 15.86
N ALA A 54 -8.14 5.34 14.76
CA ALA A 54 -7.05 4.69 14.03
C ALA A 54 -5.69 5.21 14.49
N THR A 55 -4.76 4.29 14.75
CA THR A 55 -3.33 4.58 14.93
C THR A 55 -2.58 4.02 13.73
N ILE A 56 -1.89 4.89 12.98
CA ILE A 56 -1.09 4.48 11.82
C ILE A 56 0.34 4.21 12.28
N GLU A 57 0.82 3.00 12.09
CA GLU A 57 2.18 2.57 12.42
C GLU A 57 2.98 2.24 11.16
N ILE A 58 4.23 2.70 11.13
CA ILE A 58 5.13 2.48 10.00
C ILE A 58 6.12 1.37 10.35
N PHE A 59 6.14 0.36 9.51
CA PHE A 59 7.08 -0.74 9.60
C PHE A 59 8.08 -0.67 8.44
N ASP A 60 9.31 -1.07 8.70
CA ASP A 60 10.37 -1.16 7.69
C ASP A 60 10.48 -2.56 7.04
N ASN A 61 9.51 -3.44 7.34
CA ASN A 61 9.58 -4.85 7.01
C ASN A 61 8.18 -5.46 6.85
N ALA A 62 7.90 -6.08 5.72
CA ALA A 62 6.60 -6.67 5.40
C ALA A 62 6.28 -7.92 6.25
N GLU A 63 7.31 -8.68 6.62
CA GLU A 63 7.17 -9.88 7.46
C GLU A 63 6.67 -9.53 8.86
N LYS A 64 7.16 -8.41 9.44
CA LYS A 64 6.64 -7.88 10.72
C LYS A 64 5.16 -7.51 10.62
N ILE A 65 4.76 -6.82 9.54
CA ILE A 65 3.35 -6.47 9.30
C ILE A 65 2.49 -7.74 9.28
N ASN A 66 2.91 -8.77 8.54
CA ASN A 66 2.16 -10.02 8.46
C ASN A 66 2.09 -10.75 9.81
N ALA A 67 3.17 -10.73 10.59
CA ALA A 67 3.19 -11.29 11.94
C ALA A 67 2.24 -10.52 12.88
N ASP A 68 2.18 -9.20 12.75
CA ASP A 68 1.31 -8.36 13.55
C ASP A 68 -0.17 -8.54 13.18
N LEU A 69 -0.50 -8.70 11.90
CA LEU A 69 -1.85 -9.05 11.47
C LEU A 69 -2.29 -10.40 12.05
N ARG A 70 -1.47 -11.46 11.91
CA ARG A 70 -1.80 -12.79 12.45
C ARG A 70 -1.92 -12.83 13.96
N SER A 71 -1.18 -12.00 14.67
CA SER A 71 -1.25 -11.93 16.16
C SER A 71 -2.31 -10.96 16.66
N GLY A 72 -3.00 -10.21 15.78
CA GLY A 72 -3.97 -9.18 16.15
C GLY A 72 -3.35 -7.91 16.74
N ARG A 73 -2.02 -7.74 16.72
CA ARG A 73 -1.37 -6.48 17.13
C ARG A 73 -1.70 -5.34 16.18
N SER A 74 -1.73 -5.60 14.89
CA SER A 74 -2.34 -4.73 13.89
C SER A 74 -3.60 -5.37 13.35
N GLN A 75 -4.65 -4.59 13.14
CA GLN A 75 -5.93 -5.09 12.67
C GLN A 75 -6.02 -5.04 11.15
N ILE A 76 -5.48 -3.99 10.56
CA ILE A 76 -5.51 -3.73 9.12
C ILE A 76 -4.10 -3.35 8.67
N ALA A 77 -3.71 -3.74 7.49
CA ALA A 77 -2.50 -3.22 6.85
C ALA A 77 -2.79 -2.70 5.45
N ILE A 78 -2.12 -1.62 5.07
CA ILE A 78 -1.95 -1.28 3.65
C ILE A 78 -0.49 -1.61 3.32
N SER A 79 -0.28 -2.74 2.68
CA SER A 79 1.07 -3.29 2.49
C SER A 79 1.18 -4.09 1.18
N THR A 80 2.27 -4.84 1.05
CA THR A 80 2.59 -5.59 -0.16
C THR A 80 1.69 -6.83 -0.30
N PRO A 81 1.02 -7.03 -1.44
CA PRO A 81 0.15 -8.19 -1.68
C PRO A 81 0.92 -9.50 -1.79
N GLU A 82 2.17 -9.48 -2.26
CA GLU A 82 2.96 -10.69 -2.51
C GLU A 82 3.10 -11.55 -1.27
N SER A 83 3.37 -10.93 -0.13
CA SER A 83 3.51 -11.64 1.14
C SER A 83 2.19 -12.27 1.60
N VAL A 84 1.05 -11.66 1.26
CA VAL A 84 -0.29 -12.23 1.51
C VAL A 84 -0.58 -13.38 0.54
N VAL A 85 -0.20 -13.25 -0.73
CA VAL A 85 -0.29 -14.34 -1.71
C VAL A 85 0.49 -15.56 -1.25
N ILE A 86 1.74 -15.37 -0.82
CA ILE A 86 2.58 -16.44 -0.28
C ILE A 86 1.93 -17.08 0.94
N ASP A 87 1.44 -16.28 1.89
CA ASP A 87 0.76 -16.75 3.09
C ASP A 87 -0.46 -17.62 2.73
N ALA A 88 -1.32 -17.13 1.85
CA ALA A 88 -2.53 -17.84 1.41
C ALA A 88 -2.22 -19.19 0.75
N TYR A 89 -1.17 -19.27 -0.08
CA TYR A 89 -0.78 -20.50 -0.73
C TYR A 89 -0.07 -21.50 0.20
N ARG A 90 0.45 -21.04 1.32
CA ARG A 90 0.99 -21.86 2.40
C ARG A 90 -0.06 -22.24 3.46
N GLY A 91 -1.34 -21.94 3.23
CA GLY A 91 -2.45 -22.27 4.14
C GLY A 91 -2.64 -21.23 5.25
N GLY A 92 -2.06 -20.06 5.14
CA GLY A 92 -2.21 -18.97 6.11
C GLY A 92 -3.55 -18.26 6.03
N SER A 93 -3.79 -17.41 7.01
CA SER A 93 -5.08 -16.72 7.23
C SER A 93 -5.17 -15.33 6.63
N LEU A 94 -4.08 -14.78 6.10
CA LEU A 94 -4.10 -13.43 5.55
C LEU A 94 -4.89 -13.37 4.24
N ARG A 95 -5.64 -12.28 4.06
CA ARG A 95 -6.42 -12.02 2.84
C ARG A 95 -6.30 -10.56 2.42
N ILE A 96 -6.26 -10.36 1.12
CA ILE A 96 -6.45 -9.07 0.47
C ILE A 96 -7.95 -8.79 0.46
N ILE A 97 -8.38 -7.64 0.96
CA ILE A 97 -9.79 -7.24 0.98
C ILE A 97 -10.09 -6.08 0.03
N ALA A 98 -9.06 -5.33 -0.36
CA ALA A 98 -9.17 -4.22 -1.30
C ALA A 98 -7.82 -3.93 -1.97
N ALA A 99 -7.85 -3.31 -3.14
CA ALA A 99 -6.68 -2.71 -3.76
C ALA A 99 -6.44 -1.31 -3.20
N ASN A 100 -5.18 -0.92 -3.08
CA ASN A 100 -4.81 0.48 -2.85
C ASN A 100 -4.09 1.06 -4.08
N ALA A 101 -2.97 0.48 -4.49
CA ALA A 101 -2.26 0.86 -5.71
C ALA A 101 -2.17 -0.33 -6.68
N GLU A 102 -2.73 -0.17 -7.88
CA GLU A 102 -2.75 -1.19 -8.93
C GLU A 102 -1.78 -0.91 -10.07
N ARG A 103 -0.99 0.15 -9.93
CA ARG A 103 0.10 0.48 -10.84
C ARG A 103 1.32 0.94 -10.06
N LEU A 104 2.47 0.85 -10.70
CA LEU A 104 3.76 1.09 -10.07
C LEU A 104 4.17 2.56 -10.17
N PRO A 105 4.27 3.30 -9.05
CA PRO A 105 4.74 4.69 -9.04
C PRO A 105 6.27 4.81 -9.06
N HIS A 106 6.98 3.75 -9.41
CA HIS A 106 8.43 3.67 -9.25
C HIS A 106 9.20 3.95 -10.52
N PHE A 107 10.34 4.59 -10.33
CA PHE A 107 11.36 4.83 -11.34
C PHE A 107 12.63 4.08 -10.98
N ILE A 108 13.36 3.65 -11.99
CA ILE A 108 14.65 2.97 -11.84
C ILE A 108 15.72 4.06 -11.66
N ILE A 109 16.19 4.23 -10.43
CA ILE A 109 17.20 5.24 -10.07
C ILE A 109 18.51 4.55 -9.74
N ALA A 110 19.60 5.09 -10.30
CA ALA A 110 20.94 4.60 -10.06
C ALA A 110 21.93 5.75 -9.80
N LYS A 111 23.10 5.41 -9.26
CA LYS A 111 24.19 6.36 -9.06
C LYS A 111 24.53 7.11 -10.34
N PRO A 112 25.04 8.35 -10.26
CA PRO A 112 25.36 9.17 -11.42
C PRO A 112 26.33 8.53 -12.43
N GLN A 113 27.19 7.62 -11.99
CA GLN A 113 28.19 6.94 -12.81
C GLN A 113 27.57 5.83 -13.70
N ILE A 114 26.43 5.29 -13.30
CA ILE A 114 25.70 4.25 -14.04
C ILE A 114 24.84 4.93 -15.10
N LYS A 115 25.25 4.86 -16.37
CA LYS A 115 24.61 5.59 -17.48
C LYS A 115 23.79 4.72 -18.41
N THR A 116 23.94 3.40 -18.33
CA THR A 116 23.19 2.42 -19.13
C THR A 116 22.65 1.31 -18.24
N LEU A 117 21.56 0.67 -18.67
CA LEU A 117 20.97 -0.45 -17.92
C LEU A 117 21.93 -1.65 -17.81
N GLN A 118 22.81 -1.84 -18.80
CA GLN A 118 23.82 -2.91 -18.78
C GLN A 118 24.87 -2.70 -17.68
N GLN A 119 25.15 -1.46 -17.30
CA GLN A 119 26.05 -1.13 -16.18
C GLN A 119 25.45 -1.43 -14.80
N LEU A 120 24.18 -1.88 -14.74
CA LEU A 120 23.59 -2.44 -13.53
C LEU A 120 24.11 -3.84 -13.18
N ARG A 121 24.94 -4.44 -14.05
CA ARG A 121 25.71 -5.66 -13.73
C ARG A 121 26.67 -5.34 -12.58
N GLY A 122 26.67 -6.16 -11.54
CA GLY A 122 27.41 -5.94 -10.31
C GLY A 122 26.82 -4.92 -9.35
N ALA A 123 25.68 -4.30 -9.68
CA ALA A 123 25.04 -3.29 -8.84
C ALA A 123 24.36 -3.90 -7.60
N ARG A 124 24.44 -3.17 -6.50
CA ARG A 124 23.71 -3.44 -5.25
C ARG A 124 22.37 -2.71 -5.32
N PHE A 125 21.27 -3.45 -5.49
CA PHE A 125 19.92 -2.92 -5.46
C PHE A 125 19.37 -2.89 -4.04
N GLY A 126 19.01 -1.70 -3.55
CA GLY A 126 18.28 -1.58 -2.28
C GLY A 126 16.80 -1.86 -2.46
N VAL A 127 16.23 -2.67 -1.57
CA VAL A 127 14.81 -3.06 -1.53
C VAL A 127 14.23 -2.92 -0.11
N LEU A 128 12.92 -2.98 0.05
CA LEU A 128 12.27 -2.94 1.37
C LEU A 128 12.66 -4.16 2.21
N SER A 129 12.34 -5.35 1.72
CA SER A 129 12.71 -6.65 2.29
C SER A 129 12.83 -7.68 1.16
N LEU A 130 13.42 -8.85 1.43
CA LEU A 130 13.72 -9.83 0.36
C LEU A 130 12.47 -10.54 -0.18
N ASN A 131 11.35 -10.50 0.55
CA ASN A 131 10.11 -11.21 0.20
C ASN A 131 8.95 -10.21 -0.05
N GLU A 132 9.20 -9.17 -0.87
CA GLU A 132 8.20 -8.13 -1.17
C GLU A 132 8.36 -7.55 -2.58
N GLY A 133 7.38 -6.69 -2.98
CA GLY A 133 7.21 -6.20 -4.34
C GLY A 133 8.44 -5.60 -4.99
N THR A 134 9.20 -4.73 -4.28
CA THR A 134 10.37 -4.09 -4.92
C THR A 134 11.47 -5.08 -5.24
N THR A 135 11.64 -6.13 -4.46
CA THR A 135 12.59 -7.23 -4.75
C THR A 135 12.20 -7.94 -6.03
N TYR A 136 10.92 -8.32 -6.15
CA TYR A 136 10.45 -9.03 -7.34
C TYR A 136 10.49 -8.16 -8.60
N LEU A 137 10.21 -6.87 -8.46
CA LEU A 137 10.33 -5.92 -9.55
C LEU A 137 11.79 -5.74 -10.02
N VAL A 138 12.75 -5.76 -9.09
CA VAL A 138 14.19 -5.77 -9.46
C VAL A 138 14.54 -7.04 -10.23
N HIS A 139 14.07 -8.20 -9.81
CA HIS A 139 14.30 -9.45 -10.57
C HIS A 139 13.65 -9.43 -11.96
N ARG A 140 12.43 -8.88 -12.08
CA ARG A 140 11.75 -8.69 -13.38
C ARG A 140 12.51 -7.73 -14.28
N LEU A 141 12.97 -6.58 -13.76
CA LEU A 141 13.80 -5.64 -14.48
C LEU A 141 15.10 -6.32 -14.97
N ALA A 142 15.82 -6.98 -14.05
CA ALA A 142 17.08 -7.66 -14.35
C ALA A 142 16.90 -8.67 -15.48
N GLY A 143 15.88 -9.52 -15.42
CA GLY A 143 15.57 -10.48 -16.48
C GLY A 143 15.27 -9.80 -17.82
N ALA A 144 14.49 -8.71 -17.82
CA ALA A 144 14.15 -7.98 -19.03
C ALA A 144 15.32 -7.28 -19.71
N ILE A 145 16.38 -6.96 -18.97
CA ILE A 145 17.62 -6.37 -19.52
C ILE A 145 18.75 -7.42 -19.70
N GLY A 146 18.44 -8.71 -19.57
CA GLY A 146 19.37 -9.80 -19.82
C GLY A 146 20.34 -10.11 -18.67
N LEU A 147 20.07 -9.64 -17.45
CA LEU A 147 20.83 -10.02 -16.26
C LEU A 147 20.22 -11.26 -15.63
N LYS A 148 21.08 -12.10 -15.06
CA LYS A 148 20.72 -13.35 -14.38
C LYS A 148 20.92 -13.22 -12.85
N PRO A 149 20.31 -14.05 -12.02
CA PRO A 149 20.68 -14.17 -10.61
C PRO A 149 22.19 -14.38 -10.46
N GLY A 150 22.83 -13.57 -9.58
CA GLY A 150 24.29 -13.52 -9.44
C GLY A 150 24.99 -12.42 -10.25
N ASP A 151 24.31 -11.84 -11.27
CA ASP A 151 24.82 -10.67 -11.98
C ASP A 151 24.61 -9.36 -11.23
N TYR A 152 23.90 -9.35 -10.14
CA TYR A 152 23.59 -8.22 -9.26
C TYR A 152 23.29 -8.70 -7.86
N GLU A 153 23.32 -7.80 -6.89
CA GLU A 153 22.99 -8.06 -5.50
C GLU A 153 21.68 -7.36 -5.11
N VAL A 154 20.85 -7.99 -4.28
CA VAL A 154 19.64 -7.38 -3.70
C VAL A 154 19.83 -7.29 -2.20
N ILE A 155 19.73 -6.08 -1.65
CA ILE A 155 19.98 -5.79 -0.22
C ILE A 155 18.72 -5.24 0.41
N ALA A 156 18.23 -5.89 1.47
CA ALA A 156 17.13 -5.39 2.27
C ALA A 156 17.60 -4.18 3.09
N VAL A 157 17.06 -3.01 2.80
CA VAL A 157 17.48 -1.73 3.40
C VAL A 157 16.32 -0.93 4.00
N GLY A 158 15.09 -1.43 3.88
CA GLY A 158 13.90 -0.73 4.33
C GLY A 158 13.22 0.13 3.25
N GLY A 159 12.29 0.96 3.68
CA GLY A 159 11.40 1.73 2.81
C GLY A 159 12.08 2.74 1.88
N ALA A 160 11.32 3.34 0.98
CA ALA A 160 11.84 4.24 -0.04
C ALA A 160 12.66 5.43 0.50
N PRO A 161 12.31 6.09 1.62
CA PRO A 161 13.14 7.16 2.18
C PRO A 161 14.52 6.66 2.65
N THR A 162 14.57 5.51 3.33
CA THR A 162 15.83 4.89 3.77
C THR A 162 16.68 4.48 2.56
N ARG A 163 16.05 3.86 1.57
CA ARG A 163 16.71 3.48 0.31
C ARG A 163 17.30 4.69 -0.42
N TRP A 164 16.56 5.82 -0.47
CA TRP A 164 17.07 7.06 -1.05
C TRP A 164 18.30 7.57 -0.32
N LYS A 165 18.26 7.64 1.00
CA LYS A 165 19.40 8.03 1.83
C LYS A 165 20.64 7.16 1.57
N LEU A 166 20.47 5.83 1.52
CA LEU A 166 21.57 4.90 1.30
C LEU A 166 22.13 4.98 -0.13
N LEU A 167 21.30 5.32 -1.10
CA LEU A 167 21.75 5.59 -2.47
C LEU A 167 22.60 6.86 -2.53
N GLN A 168 22.20 7.93 -1.84
CA GLN A 168 23.00 9.17 -1.70
C GLN A 168 24.35 8.93 -1.00
N GLU A 169 24.35 8.08 0.04
CA GLU A 169 25.55 7.70 0.79
C GLU A 169 26.44 6.70 0.01
N GLY A 170 26.01 6.22 -1.16
CA GLY A 170 26.76 5.25 -1.96
C GLY A 170 26.80 3.84 -1.38
N LYS A 171 25.97 3.53 -0.37
CA LYS A 171 25.86 2.20 0.24
C LYS A 171 25.14 1.20 -0.63
N ILE A 172 24.28 1.66 -1.53
CA ILE A 172 23.66 0.92 -2.62
C ILE A 172 23.92 1.65 -3.94
N ASP A 173 23.77 0.96 -5.06
CA ASP A 173 24.12 1.49 -6.39
C ASP A 173 22.89 1.84 -7.21
N ALA A 174 21.76 1.16 -6.96
CA ALA A 174 20.48 1.38 -7.62
C ALA A 174 19.29 1.02 -6.70
N GLY A 175 18.10 1.47 -7.10
CA GLY A 175 16.85 1.13 -6.43
C GLY A 175 15.64 1.67 -7.17
N LEU A 176 14.46 1.15 -6.82
CA LEU A 176 13.19 1.62 -7.34
C LEU A 176 12.67 2.74 -6.43
N GLN A 177 12.65 3.98 -6.91
CA GLN A 177 12.17 5.13 -6.14
C GLN A 177 10.81 5.60 -6.63
N PRO A 178 9.79 5.66 -5.74
CA PRO A 178 8.53 6.29 -6.08
C PRO A 178 8.68 7.82 -6.09
N PHE A 179 7.76 8.52 -6.73
CA PHE A 179 7.72 9.98 -6.51
C PHE A 179 7.21 10.30 -5.10
N PRO A 180 7.62 11.46 -4.52
CA PRO A 180 8.46 12.50 -5.10
C PRO A 180 9.97 12.19 -5.08
N LEU A 181 10.42 11.12 -4.41
CA LEU A 181 11.84 10.80 -4.25
C LEU A 181 12.59 10.60 -5.58
N SER A 182 11.88 10.12 -6.62
CA SER A 182 12.46 10.01 -7.98
C SER A 182 12.78 11.38 -8.58
N TYR A 183 11.98 12.41 -8.29
CA TYR A 183 12.25 13.79 -8.74
C TYR A 183 13.43 14.40 -7.98
N GLU A 184 13.51 14.14 -6.68
CA GLU A 184 14.65 14.58 -5.85
C GLU A 184 15.94 13.92 -6.33
N ALA A 185 15.91 12.64 -6.67
CA ALA A 185 17.06 11.92 -7.21
C ALA A 185 17.53 12.50 -8.55
N GLU A 186 16.59 12.78 -9.44
CA GLU A 186 16.90 13.40 -10.74
C GLU A 186 17.50 14.80 -10.57
N ALA A 187 16.91 15.63 -9.70
CA ALA A 187 17.43 16.95 -9.36
C ALA A 187 18.82 16.91 -8.70
N ALA A 188 19.14 15.84 -7.98
CA ALA A 188 20.45 15.59 -7.38
C ALA A 188 21.47 14.96 -8.36
N GLY A 189 21.12 14.81 -9.64
CA GLY A 189 22.01 14.31 -10.69
C GLY A 189 22.16 12.79 -10.77
N PHE A 190 21.30 12.04 -10.06
CA PHE A 190 21.24 10.59 -10.18
C PHE A 190 20.65 10.19 -11.53
N THR A 191 21.05 9.04 -12.04
CA THR A 191 20.54 8.54 -13.31
C THR A 191 19.12 7.98 -13.12
N ASN A 192 18.17 8.52 -13.88
CA ASN A 192 16.79 8.02 -13.97
C ASN A 192 16.62 7.27 -15.30
N PHE A 193 16.47 5.94 -15.25
CA PHE A 193 16.22 5.09 -16.42
C PHE A 193 14.74 5.05 -16.83
N GLY A 194 13.89 5.80 -16.15
CA GLY A 194 12.45 5.85 -16.42
C GLY A 194 11.64 4.90 -15.54
N PRO A 195 10.33 4.83 -15.80
CA PRO A 195 9.41 4.08 -14.95
C PRO A 195 9.57 2.56 -15.12
N ILE A 196 9.48 1.84 -14.00
CA ILE A 196 9.50 0.37 -13.98
C ILE A 196 8.31 -0.24 -14.74
N SER A 197 7.22 0.51 -14.91
CA SER A 197 6.04 0.10 -15.67
C SER A 197 6.31 -0.19 -17.15
N ARG A 198 7.47 0.20 -17.68
CA ARG A 198 7.94 -0.24 -19.01
C ARG A 198 8.23 -1.75 -19.07
N TYR A 199 8.48 -2.37 -17.93
CA TYR A 199 8.85 -3.79 -17.79
C TYR A 199 7.76 -4.60 -17.12
N VAL A 200 6.88 -3.95 -16.36
CA VAL A 200 5.74 -4.57 -15.68
C VAL A 200 4.56 -3.61 -15.74
N SER A 201 3.56 -3.89 -16.60
CA SER A 201 2.45 -2.95 -16.89
C SER A 201 1.42 -2.88 -15.78
N ASP A 202 0.77 -4.00 -15.49
CA ASP A 202 -0.26 -4.12 -14.46
C ASP A 202 0.32 -4.87 -13.27
N TYR A 203 0.10 -4.34 -12.07
CA TYR A 203 0.67 -4.93 -10.86
C TYR A 203 -0.07 -4.43 -9.63
N LEU A 204 -0.65 -5.33 -8.87
CA LEU A 204 -1.18 -4.97 -7.55
C LEU A 204 0.00 -4.69 -6.63
N PHE A 205 0.32 -3.41 -6.47
CA PHE A 205 1.53 -3.00 -5.76
C PHE A 205 1.31 -2.87 -4.25
N THR A 206 0.18 -2.30 -3.84
CA THR A 206 -0.24 -2.27 -2.44
C THR A 206 -1.72 -2.61 -2.32
N SER A 207 -2.05 -3.34 -1.28
CA SER A 207 -3.40 -3.80 -0.98
C SER A 207 -3.76 -3.58 0.48
N VAL A 208 -5.05 -3.52 0.77
CA VAL A 208 -5.58 -3.58 2.14
C VAL A 208 -5.67 -5.04 2.54
N ASN A 209 -4.97 -5.39 3.60
CA ASN A 209 -4.77 -6.75 4.05
C ASN A 209 -5.25 -6.92 5.50
N VAL A 210 -5.81 -8.08 5.79
CA VAL A 210 -6.33 -8.44 7.12
C VAL A 210 -6.04 -9.91 7.43
N ASP A 211 -6.09 -10.28 8.71
CA ASP A 211 -6.33 -11.65 9.10
C ASP A 211 -7.82 -12.00 8.87
N SER A 212 -8.11 -13.10 8.18
CA SER A 212 -9.47 -13.45 7.75
C SER A 212 -10.40 -13.73 8.92
N LYS A 213 -9.91 -14.35 10.01
CA LYS A 213 -10.71 -14.64 11.18
C LYS A 213 -11.11 -13.36 11.89
N TRP A 214 -10.10 -12.49 12.17
CA TRP A 214 -10.37 -11.20 12.79
C TRP A 214 -11.35 -10.38 11.95
N ALA A 215 -11.15 -10.33 10.63
CA ALA A 215 -12.01 -9.54 9.74
C ALA A 215 -13.46 -10.03 9.70
N GLN A 216 -13.69 -11.35 9.77
CA GLN A 216 -15.04 -11.93 9.86
C GLN A 216 -15.73 -11.54 11.16
N GLU A 217 -15.02 -11.61 12.28
CA GLU A 217 -15.53 -11.22 13.60
C GLU A 217 -15.79 -9.71 13.73
N ASN A 218 -15.07 -8.90 12.93
CA ASN A 218 -15.09 -7.43 12.97
C ASN A 218 -15.53 -6.79 11.64
N ARG A 219 -16.41 -7.46 10.90
CA ARG A 219 -16.87 -7.00 9.57
C ARG A 219 -17.30 -5.52 9.54
N PRO A 220 -18.10 -4.99 10.49
CA PRO A 220 -18.49 -3.58 10.49
C PRO A 220 -17.28 -2.62 10.58
N VAL A 221 -16.26 -2.97 11.37
CA VAL A 221 -15.01 -2.20 11.52
C VAL A 221 -14.23 -2.15 10.20
N VAL A 222 -14.10 -3.30 9.54
CA VAL A 222 -13.41 -3.41 8.24
C VAL A 222 -14.12 -2.57 7.17
N GLN A 223 -15.45 -2.66 7.10
CA GLN A 223 -16.26 -1.88 6.16
C GLN A 223 -16.18 -0.38 6.44
N ALA A 224 -16.21 0.04 7.71
CA ALA A 224 -16.04 1.42 8.14
C ALA A 224 -14.67 1.97 7.70
N PHE A 225 -13.59 1.19 7.88
CA PHE A 225 -12.27 1.55 7.43
C PHE A 225 -12.21 1.75 5.90
N LEU A 226 -12.78 0.84 5.13
CA LEU A 226 -12.78 0.93 3.67
C LEU A 226 -13.59 2.15 3.16
N ARG A 227 -14.73 2.48 3.82
CA ARG A 227 -15.48 3.71 3.50
C ARG A 227 -14.67 4.96 3.80
N ALA A 228 -14.01 5.04 4.96
CA ALA A 228 -13.15 6.16 5.31
C ALA A 228 -11.98 6.31 4.32
N LEU A 229 -11.34 5.20 3.93
CA LEU A 229 -10.25 5.20 2.95
C LEU A 229 -10.72 5.68 1.56
N LYS A 230 -11.88 5.21 1.09
CA LYS A 230 -12.52 5.64 -0.17
C LYS A 230 -12.84 7.14 -0.14
N ARG A 231 -13.33 7.66 1.00
CA ARG A 231 -13.55 9.09 1.19
C ARG A 231 -12.24 9.88 1.12
N GLY A 232 -11.17 9.41 1.77
CA GLY A 232 -9.85 10.04 1.67
C GLY A 232 -9.31 10.07 0.25
N GLN A 233 -9.56 9.04 -0.53
CA GLN A 233 -9.19 8.99 -1.94
C GLN A 233 -10.02 9.97 -2.79
N SER A 234 -11.32 10.06 -2.54
CA SER A 234 -12.20 11.04 -3.20
C SER A 234 -11.80 12.47 -2.86
N GLU A 235 -11.42 12.73 -1.60
CA GLU A 235 -10.93 14.03 -1.13
C GLU A 235 -9.65 14.44 -1.83
N MET A 236 -8.72 13.51 -2.02
CA MET A 236 -7.47 13.75 -2.76
C MET A 236 -7.75 14.24 -4.20
N ALA A 237 -8.77 13.69 -4.85
CA ALA A 237 -9.15 14.09 -6.20
C ALA A 237 -9.92 15.42 -6.23
N ALA A 238 -10.82 15.66 -5.25
CA ALA A 238 -11.68 16.83 -5.19
C ALA A 238 -10.94 18.08 -4.74
N ARG A 239 -9.95 17.95 -3.84
CA ARG A 239 -9.20 19.07 -3.24
C ARG A 239 -7.69 18.86 -3.32
N PRO A 240 -7.10 18.82 -4.53
CA PRO A 240 -5.70 18.47 -4.72
C PRO A 240 -4.73 19.42 -3.98
N GLY A 241 -5.05 20.71 -3.83
CA GLY A 241 -4.22 21.65 -3.09
C GLY A 241 -4.13 21.34 -1.58
N GLU A 242 -5.27 21.02 -0.94
CA GLU A 242 -5.27 20.59 0.47
C GLU A 242 -4.57 19.24 0.65
N ALA A 243 -4.83 18.32 -0.27
CA ALA A 243 -4.16 17.01 -0.29
C ALA A 243 -2.62 17.16 -0.43
N ALA A 244 -2.16 18.13 -1.22
CA ALA A 244 -0.74 18.41 -1.40
C ALA A 244 -0.08 18.91 -0.11
N LEU A 245 -0.77 19.71 0.71
CA LEU A 245 -0.25 20.17 2.01
C LEU A 245 -0.07 18.98 2.99
N ILE A 246 -1.07 18.10 3.06
CA ILE A 246 -1.00 16.89 3.89
C ILE A 246 0.10 15.96 3.35
N ALA A 247 0.14 15.76 2.04
CA ALA A 247 1.19 14.96 1.41
C ALA A 247 2.59 15.53 1.68
N ALA A 248 2.80 16.85 1.59
CA ALA A 248 4.08 17.49 1.88
C ALA A 248 4.54 17.24 3.32
N ARG A 249 3.61 17.38 4.27
CA ARG A 249 3.86 17.10 5.70
C ARG A 249 4.26 15.64 5.92
N GLU A 250 3.46 14.72 5.42
CA GLU A 250 3.65 13.27 5.67
C GLU A 250 4.83 12.69 4.91
N LEU A 251 5.08 13.15 3.69
CA LEU A 251 6.22 12.74 2.87
C LEU A 251 7.53 13.45 3.25
N LYS A 252 7.44 14.52 4.07
CA LYS A 252 8.57 15.40 4.44
C LYS A 252 9.28 15.96 3.21
N THR A 253 8.52 16.46 2.25
CA THR A 253 9.00 17.01 0.98
C THR A 253 8.46 18.42 0.74
N ALA A 254 9.02 19.13 -0.25
CA ALA A 254 8.52 20.46 -0.61
C ALA A 254 7.07 20.38 -1.15
N PRO A 255 6.19 21.35 -0.81
CA PRO A 255 4.80 21.34 -1.26
C PRO A 255 4.64 21.19 -2.79
N ALA A 256 5.49 21.86 -3.57
CA ALA A 256 5.45 21.75 -5.03
C ALA A 256 5.77 20.33 -5.54
N LEU A 257 6.66 19.60 -4.87
CA LEU A 257 6.96 18.20 -5.22
C LEU A 257 5.83 17.28 -4.81
N ALA A 258 5.18 17.54 -3.67
CA ALA A 258 4.00 16.79 -3.25
C ALA A 258 2.84 16.99 -4.22
N GLU A 259 2.56 18.23 -4.63
CA GLU A 259 1.54 18.56 -5.63
C GLU A 259 1.79 17.84 -6.96
N ARG A 260 3.02 17.91 -7.48
CA ARG A 260 3.43 17.18 -8.68
C ARG A 260 3.24 15.67 -8.53
N ALA A 261 3.60 15.11 -7.37
CA ALA A 261 3.44 13.67 -7.10
C ALA A 261 1.97 13.24 -7.09
N LEU A 262 1.08 14.05 -6.52
CA LEU A 262 -0.36 13.78 -6.55
C LEU A 262 -0.94 13.89 -7.97
N ALA A 263 -0.55 14.90 -8.73
CA ALA A 263 -0.95 15.06 -10.13
C ALA A 263 -0.50 13.87 -10.98
N ASP A 264 0.73 13.41 -10.81
CA ASP A 264 1.25 12.22 -11.51
C ASP A 264 0.58 10.93 -11.02
N THR A 265 0.25 10.81 -9.73
CA THR A 265 -0.52 9.68 -9.18
C THR A 265 -1.89 9.56 -9.86
N ALA A 266 -2.59 10.68 -10.02
CA ALA A 266 -3.88 10.73 -10.71
C ALA A 266 -3.73 10.45 -12.22
N ARG A 267 -2.81 11.14 -12.90
CA ARG A 267 -2.57 10.99 -14.34
C ARG A 267 -2.19 9.56 -14.73
N LEU A 268 -1.38 8.90 -13.93
CA LEU A 268 -0.91 7.53 -14.16
C LEU A 268 -1.89 6.48 -13.62
N LYS A 269 -2.99 6.90 -13.00
CA LYS A 269 -4.02 6.02 -12.40
C LYS A 269 -3.38 5.00 -11.45
N ILE A 270 -2.52 5.45 -10.56
CA ILE A 270 -1.78 4.57 -9.63
C ILE A 270 -2.72 3.90 -8.64
N LEU A 271 -3.66 4.66 -8.06
CA LEU A 271 -4.60 4.15 -7.06
C LEU A 271 -5.80 3.50 -7.75
N SER A 272 -6.33 2.44 -7.15
CA SER A 272 -7.59 1.83 -7.57
C SER A 272 -8.76 2.77 -7.21
N PRO A 273 -9.57 3.22 -8.18
CA PRO A 273 -10.52 4.31 -7.95
C PRO A 273 -11.67 3.95 -7.00
N ASP A 274 -12.01 2.69 -6.89
CA ASP A 274 -13.11 2.14 -6.08
C ASP A 274 -12.63 1.10 -5.06
N LEU A 275 -11.31 0.97 -4.90
CA LEU A 275 -10.64 -0.03 -4.06
C LEU A 275 -10.83 -1.49 -4.56
N SER A 276 -11.43 -1.71 -5.72
CA SER A 276 -11.56 -3.06 -6.29
C SER A 276 -10.19 -3.63 -6.70
N VAL A 277 -10.04 -4.94 -6.58
CA VAL A 277 -8.83 -5.66 -7.01
C VAL A 277 -9.06 -6.17 -8.42
N SER A 278 -8.32 -5.68 -9.41
CA SER A 278 -8.40 -6.19 -10.78
C SER A 278 -7.69 -7.54 -10.94
N ASP A 279 -8.27 -8.43 -11.77
CA ASP A 279 -7.64 -9.73 -12.04
C ASP A 279 -6.33 -9.60 -12.80
N ALA A 280 -6.19 -8.58 -13.65
CA ALA A 280 -4.96 -8.33 -14.39
C ALA A 280 -3.80 -7.98 -13.44
N ALA A 281 -4.02 -7.03 -12.50
CA ALA A 281 -3.00 -6.63 -11.55
C ALA A 281 -2.66 -7.74 -10.53
N LEU A 282 -3.68 -8.44 -10.01
CA LEU A 282 -3.47 -9.56 -9.10
C LEU A 282 -2.77 -10.74 -9.80
N GLY A 283 -3.16 -11.05 -11.05
CA GLY A 283 -2.55 -12.10 -11.85
C GLY A 283 -1.07 -11.82 -12.09
N SER A 284 -0.71 -10.60 -12.47
CA SER A 284 0.71 -10.19 -12.63
C SER A 284 1.51 -10.33 -11.34
N THR A 285 0.92 -9.98 -10.19
CA THR A 285 1.53 -10.18 -8.88
C THR A 285 1.73 -11.67 -8.59
N PHE A 286 0.71 -12.50 -8.82
CA PHE A 286 0.79 -13.95 -8.65
C PHE A 286 1.88 -14.57 -9.53
N GLU A 287 1.89 -14.26 -10.83
CA GLU A 287 2.90 -14.74 -11.77
C GLU A 287 4.32 -14.34 -11.37
N THR A 288 4.47 -13.14 -10.81
CA THR A 288 5.76 -12.67 -10.31
C THR A 288 6.25 -13.51 -9.14
N VAL A 289 5.39 -13.78 -8.15
CA VAL A 289 5.73 -14.61 -6.98
C VAL A 289 5.96 -16.06 -7.37
N LEU A 290 5.19 -16.58 -8.32
CA LEU A 290 5.36 -17.92 -8.88
C LEU A 290 6.71 -18.05 -9.61
N GLY A 291 7.03 -17.06 -10.46
CA GLY A 291 8.25 -17.06 -11.28
C GLY A 291 9.54 -16.99 -10.49
N VAL A 292 9.51 -16.45 -9.27
CA VAL A 292 10.67 -16.47 -8.35
C VAL A 292 10.68 -17.68 -7.39
N GLY A 293 9.75 -18.62 -7.56
CA GLY A 293 9.77 -19.91 -6.85
C GLY A 293 9.32 -19.86 -5.39
N LEU A 294 8.55 -18.83 -4.99
CA LEU A 294 8.11 -18.66 -3.59
C LEU A 294 6.76 -19.33 -3.28
N LEU A 295 6.04 -19.78 -4.31
CA LEU A 295 4.82 -20.56 -4.15
C LEU A 295 5.13 -22.07 -4.16
N PRO A 296 4.29 -22.91 -3.52
CA PRO A 296 4.39 -24.35 -3.61
C PRO A 296 4.39 -24.84 -5.08
N PRO A 297 5.15 -25.89 -5.43
CA PRO A 297 5.13 -26.44 -6.78
C PRO A 297 3.71 -26.77 -7.24
N GLY A 298 3.39 -26.46 -8.50
CA GLY A 298 2.06 -26.69 -9.09
C GLY A 298 0.98 -25.68 -8.65
N SER A 299 1.36 -24.59 -8.01
CA SER A 299 0.40 -23.52 -7.67
C SER A 299 -0.23 -22.94 -8.93
N VAL A 300 -1.56 -22.88 -8.97
CA VAL A 300 -2.36 -22.24 -10.03
C VAL A 300 -3.09 -21.04 -9.48
N TYR A 301 -3.25 -20.03 -10.33
CA TYR A 301 -4.00 -18.82 -9.96
C TYR A 301 -5.41 -19.15 -9.48
N ALA A 302 -5.75 -18.71 -8.29
CA ALA A 302 -7.08 -18.89 -7.69
C ALA A 302 -7.40 -17.63 -6.85
N ARG A 303 -8.13 -16.66 -7.46
CA ARG A 303 -8.49 -15.39 -6.83
C ARG A 303 -9.08 -15.57 -5.42
N GLY A 304 -10.09 -16.45 -5.27
CA GLY A 304 -10.77 -16.65 -3.98
C GLY A 304 -9.89 -17.20 -2.86
N ARG A 305 -8.68 -17.69 -3.19
CA ARG A 305 -7.70 -18.10 -2.19
C ARG A 305 -6.99 -16.90 -1.56
N MET A 306 -6.82 -15.82 -2.33
CA MET A 306 -6.03 -14.65 -1.97
C MET A 306 -6.88 -13.45 -1.57
N VAL A 307 -8.05 -13.29 -2.19
CA VAL A 307 -8.89 -12.09 -2.11
C VAL A 307 -10.27 -12.42 -1.57
N ASP A 308 -10.71 -11.62 -0.60
CA ASP A 308 -12.10 -11.56 -0.15
C ASP A 308 -12.66 -10.14 -0.36
N SER A 309 -13.33 -9.93 -1.48
CA SER A 309 -13.94 -8.63 -1.83
C SER A 309 -15.28 -8.38 -1.14
N SER A 310 -15.79 -9.28 -0.30
CA SER A 310 -17.10 -9.17 0.32
C SER A 310 -17.22 -8.02 1.34
N TYR A 311 -16.11 -7.39 1.69
CA TYR A 311 -16.05 -6.22 2.57
C TYR A 311 -16.25 -4.88 1.85
N LEU A 312 -16.03 -4.85 0.53
CA LEU A 312 -16.32 -3.66 -0.27
C LEU A 312 -17.84 -3.48 -0.38
N VAL A 313 -18.33 -2.37 0.15
CA VAL A 313 -19.75 -1.99 0.04
C VAL A 313 -19.85 -0.98 -1.10
N PRO A 314 -20.89 -1.04 -1.93
CA PRO A 314 -21.13 -0.10 -3.03
C PRO A 314 -21.13 1.37 -2.64
#